data_d72645187cc7d8e091ec53a3bf22b389
#
_entry.id   d72645187cc7d8e091ec53a3bf22b389
#
_cell.length_a   1.000
_cell.length_b   1.000
_cell.length_c   1.000
_cell.angle_alpha   90.00
_cell.angle_beta   90.00
_cell.angle_gamma   90.00
#
_symmetry.space_group_name_H-M   'P 1'
#
loop_
_entity.id
_entity.type
_entity.pdbx_description
1 polymer ?
#
loop_
_entity_poly.entity_id
_entity_poly.type
_entity_poly.pdbx_seq_one_letter_code
_entity_poly.pdbx_strand_id
1 'polypeptide(L)'
;MYRLPVCCSSLEIYPAKLVTSLRTSDSLTDNESYFFAELKRLKQIIDRLNKGEELFIILDEILKGTNSMDKQKGSFALVRQLMELKTNGIIATHDLLLGKLIEYFPKEIRNYCFEADITNDELTFSYKLREGIAQNMNACFLMKKMGLIIND
;
A
#
# COMPACT_ATOMS: atom_id res chain seq x y z
N MET A 1 10.77 5.40 27.99
CA MET A 1 10.50 4.29 27.04
C MET A 1 8.98 4.20 26.87
N TYR A 2 8.45 4.62 25.76
CA TYR A 2 6.99 4.55 25.52
C TYR A 2 6.65 3.13 25.08
N ARG A 3 5.77 2.47 25.82
CA ARG A 3 5.23 1.16 25.45
C ARG A 3 3.91 1.40 24.72
N LEU A 4 3.88 1.15 23.41
CA LEU A 4 2.63 1.14 22.66
C LEU A 4 2.03 -0.27 22.71
N PRO A 5 0.71 -0.39 22.85
CA PRO A 5 0.05 -1.68 22.76
C PRO A 5 0.18 -2.23 21.33
N VAL A 6 0.35 -3.54 21.20
CA VAL A 6 0.43 -4.24 19.93
C VAL A 6 -0.59 -5.36 19.90
N CYS A 7 -1.21 -5.59 18.74
CA CYS A 7 -2.21 -6.66 18.54
C CYS A 7 -1.55 -7.98 18.14
N CYS A 8 -0.52 -8.39 18.89
CA CYS A 8 0.20 -9.64 18.64
C CYS A 8 0.75 -10.21 19.95
N SER A 9 1.09 -11.50 19.96
CA SER A 9 1.66 -12.19 21.13
C SER A 9 3.12 -11.79 21.40
N SER A 10 3.84 -11.39 20.36
CA SER A 10 5.21 -10.89 20.46
C SER A 10 5.50 -9.90 19.32
N LEU A 11 6.35 -8.92 19.60
CA LEU A 11 6.83 -7.96 18.62
C LEU A 11 8.30 -7.69 18.83
N GLU A 12 9.10 -7.90 17.79
CA GLU A 12 10.51 -7.54 17.77
C GLU A 12 10.74 -6.56 16.61
N ILE A 13 11.31 -5.40 16.90
CA ILE A 13 11.53 -4.33 15.92
C ILE A 13 12.96 -3.86 16.01
N TYR A 14 13.62 -3.82 14.84
CA TYR A 14 14.92 -3.17 14.70
C TYR A 14 14.75 -1.64 14.67
N PRO A 15 15.58 -0.86 15.38
CA PRO A 15 15.53 0.59 15.33
C PRO A 15 15.80 1.10 13.91
N ALA A 16 14.81 1.75 13.30
CA ALA A 16 14.92 2.32 11.97
C ALA A 16 14.29 3.71 11.93
N LYS A 17 14.74 4.54 10.99
CA LYS A 17 14.11 5.82 10.69
C LYS A 17 12.83 5.57 9.90
N LEU A 18 11.69 5.82 10.53
CA LEU A 18 10.38 5.68 9.89
C LEU A 18 10.06 6.87 9.00
N VAL A 19 9.67 6.59 7.77
CA VAL A 19 9.13 7.60 6.83
C VAL A 19 7.82 7.09 6.25
N THR A 20 6.81 7.94 6.29
CA THR A 20 5.47 7.56 5.84
C THR A 20 4.99 8.47 4.72
N SER A 21 4.27 7.91 3.75
CA SER A 21 3.42 8.65 2.81
C SER A 21 2.02 8.04 2.92
N LEU A 22 1.27 8.54 3.90
CA LEU A 22 -0.11 8.17 4.14
C LEU A 22 -1.01 9.22 3.50
N ARG A 23 -2.33 8.97 3.50
CA ARG A 23 -3.31 9.94 3.02
C ARG A 23 -3.06 11.32 3.64
N THR A 24 -2.75 12.30 2.80
CA THR A 24 -2.72 13.70 3.22
C THR A 24 -4.12 14.27 3.05
N SER A 25 -4.62 14.95 4.07
CA SER A 25 -5.79 15.83 3.92
C SER A 25 -5.46 16.92 2.90
N ASP A 26 -6.43 17.28 2.07
CA ASP A 26 -6.31 18.43 1.17
C ASP A 26 -5.88 19.67 1.95
N SER A 27 -4.66 20.13 1.75
CA SER A 27 -4.30 21.48 2.17
C SER A 27 -4.71 22.40 1.03
N LEU A 28 -5.86 23.03 1.18
CA LEU A 28 -6.39 24.04 0.25
C LEU A 28 -5.52 25.32 0.18
N THR A 29 -4.39 25.35 0.88
CA THR A 29 -3.58 26.57 1.04
C THR A 29 -2.45 26.70 0.02
N ASP A 30 -2.05 25.63 -0.65
CA ASP A 30 -1.02 25.71 -1.68
C ASP A 30 -1.65 25.32 -3.02
N ASN A 31 -1.52 26.16 -4.04
CA ASN A 31 -1.98 25.93 -5.43
C ASN A 31 -1.29 24.72 -6.11
N GLU A 32 -0.77 23.77 -5.35
CA GLU A 32 -0.15 22.57 -5.87
C GLU A 32 -1.18 21.44 -5.98
N SER A 33 -1.16 20.75 -7.13
CA SER A 33 -1.99 19.54 -7.26
C SER A 33 -1.54 18.48 -6.25
N TYR A 34 -2.50 17.77 -5.68
CA TYR A 34 -2.27 16.65 -4.77
C TYR A 34 -1.19 15.67 -5.30
N PHE A 35 -1.26 15.36 -6.60
CA PHE A 35 -0.31 14.49 -7.27
C PHE A 35 1.12 15.02 -7.23
N PHE A 36 1.31 16.32 -7.44
CA PHE A 36 2.64 16.93 -7.42
C PHE A 36 3.26 16.95 -6.01
N ALA A 37 2.43 17.19 -4.99
CA ALA A 37 2.86 17.09 -3.58
C ALA A 37 3.29 15.67 -3.22
N GLU A 38 2.55 14.65 -3.69
CA GLU A 38 2.91 13.25 -3.52
C GLU A 38 4.25 12.93 -4.20
N LEU A 39 4.46 13.35 -5.44
CA LEU A 39 5.73 13.17 -6.16
C LEU A 39 6.91 13.82 -5.44
N LYS A 40 6.75 15.03 -4.89
CA LYS A 40 7.78 15.68 -4.08
C LYS A 40 8.17 14.83 -2.86
N ARG A 41 7.18 14.28 -2.17
CA ARG A 41 7.42 13.41 -1.00
C ARG A 41 8.15 12.14 -1.39
N LEU A 42 7.71 11.46 -2.45
CA LEU A 42 8.38 10.26 -2.96
C LEU A 42 9.83 10.58 -3.38
N LYS A 43 10.05 11.71 -4.07
CA LYS A 43 11.39 12.19 -4.40
C LYS A 43 12.26 12.38 -3.17
N GLN A 44 11.75 13.02 -2.11
CA GLN A 44 12.50 13.20 -0.86
C GLN A 44 12.91 11.86 -0.23
N ILE A 45 12.05 10.84 -0.28
CA ILE A 45 12.38 9.49 0.19
C ILE A 45 13.54 8.92 -0.62
N ILE A 46 13.45 8.97 -1.95
CA ILE A 46 14.51 8.48 -2.84
C ILE A 46 15.83 9.24 -2.63
N ASP A 47 15.79 10.57 -2.48
CA ASP A 47 16.98 11.38 -2.25
C ASP A 47 17.68 11.03 -0.92
N ARG A 48 16.92 10.69 0.13
CA ARG A 48 17.46 10.22 1.42
C ARG A 48 18.08 8.84 1.31
N LEU A 49 17.42 7.91 0.62
CA LEU A 49 17.96 6.57 0.34
C LEU A 49 19.26 6.63 -0.45
N ASN A 50 19.33 7.50 -1.49
CA ASN A 50 20.54 7.71 -2.28
C ASN A 50 21.71 8.29 -1.47
N LYS A 51 21.43 8.97 -0.35
CA LYS A 51 22.45 9.44 0.61
C LYS A 51 22.88 8.35 1.59
N GLY A 52 22.38 7.12 1.45
CA GLY A 52 22.72 6.00 2.31
C GLY A 52 21.96 6.00 3.65
N GLU A 53 20.86 6.74 3.78
CA GLU A 53 20.03 6.63 4.98
C GLU A 53 19.29 5.29 5.01
N GLU A 54 19.36 4.60 6.14
CA GLU A 54 18.54 3.43 6.39
C GLU A 54 17.13 3.85 6.81
N LEU A 55 16.16 3.62 5.95
CA LEU A 55 14.76 3.99 6.16
C LEU A 55 13.88 2.76 6.21
N PHE A 56 12.88 2.79 7.08
CA PHE A 56 11.70 1.93 6.99
C PHE A 56 10.55 2.78 6.45
N ILE A 57 10.03 2.43 5.27
CA ILE A 57 9.00 3.23 4.59
C ILE A 57 7.61 2.59 4.73
N ILE A 58 6.58 3.44 4.91
CA ILE A 58 5.19 3.01 4.85
C ILE A 58 4.48 3.92 3.83
N LEU A 59 4.03 3.31 2.74
CA LEU A 59 3.29 3.99 1.68
C LEU A 59 1.87 3.45 1.63
N ASP A 60 0.89 4.36 1.55
CA ASP A 60 -0.52 4.00 1.42
C ASP A 60 -1.07 4.57 0.12
N GLU A 61 -1.33 3.66 -0.84
CA GLU A 61 -1.89 4.02 -2.13
C GLU A 61 -1.06 5.04 -2.93
N ILE A 62 0.04 4.60 -3.50
CA ILE A 62 0.93 5.46 -4.29
C ILE A 62 0.31 5.91 -5.62
N LEU A 63 0.65 7.14 -6.04
CA LEU A 63 0.29 7.76 -7.32
C LEU A 63 -1.23 7.84 -7.58
N LYS A 64 -1.99 8.29 -6.58
CA LYS A 64 -3.47 8.39 -6.66
C LYS A 64 -3.99 9.44 -7.65
N GLY A 65 -3.25 10.50 -7.86
CA GLY A 65 -3.71 11.69 -8.60
C GLY A 65 -3.51 11.64 -10.11
N THR A 66 -3.26 10.46 -10.72
CA THR A 66 -3.04 10.32 -12.16
C THR A 66 -3.94 9.24 -12.77
N ASN A 67 -3.93 9.14 -14.11
CA ASN A 67 -4.69 8.11 -14.82
C ASN A 67 -4.14 6.70 -14.52
N SER A 68 -4.95 5.67 -14.77
CA SER A 68 -4.65 4.29 -14.40
C SER A 68 -3.38 3.73 -15.04
N MET A 69 -3.09 4.09 -16.30
CA MET A 69 -1.91 3.61 -17.00
C MET A 69 -0.61 4.22 -16.44
N ASP A 70 -0.61 5.54 -16.18
CA ASP A 70 0.54 6.22 -15.59
C ASP A 70 0.76 5.79 -14.15
N LYS A 71 -0.35 5.63 -13.38
CA LYS A 71 -0.30 5.08 -12.03
C LYS A 71 0.40 3.71 -12.04
N GLN A 72 -0.03 2.80 -12.90
CA GLN A 72 0.50 1.46 -12.97
C GLN A 72 1.99 1.43 -13.33
N LYS A 73 2.38 2.12 -14.42
CA LYS A 73 3.78 2.18 -14.87
C LYS A 73 4.66 2.88 -13.82
N GLY A 74 4.18 3.99 -13.27
CA GLY A 74 4.92 4.76 -12.27
C GLY A 74 5.10 3.99 -10.97
N SER A 75 4.05 3.32 -10.49
CA SER A 75 4.11 2.50 -9.26
C SER A 75 5.08 1.33 -9.42
N PHE A 76 5.05 0.65 -10.57
CA PHE A 76 5.97 -0.45 -10.86
C PHE A 76 7.43 0.05 -10.88
N ALA A 77 7.69 1.17 -11.58
CA ALA A 77 9.04 1.75 -11.66
C ALA A 77 9.54 2.21 -10.28
N LEU A 78 8.68 2.84 -9.47
CA LEU A 78 9.01 3.28 -8.12
C LEU A 78 9.38 2.10 -7.22
N VAL A 79 8.55 1.04 -7.18
CA VAL A 79 8.84 -0.13 -6.32
C VAL A 79 10.12 -0.81 -6.77
N ARG A 80 10.35 -0.95 -8.07
CA ARG A 80 11.62 -1.48 -8.59
C ARG A 80 12.81 -0.64 -8.12
N GLN A 81 12.74 0.68 -8.19
CA GLN A 81 13.80 1.58 -7.70
C GLN A 81 14.03 1.40 -6.20
N LEU A 82 12.98 1.27 -5.40
CA LEU A 82 13.09 1.00 -3.96
C LEU A 82 13.79 -0.34 -3.69
N MET A 83 13.54 -1.37 -4.49
CA MET A 83 14.24 -2.66 -4.37
C MET A 83 15.73 -2.55 -4.72
N GLU A 84 16.06 -1.81 -5.79
CA GLU A 84 17.46 -1.53 -6.15
C GLU A 84 18.20 -0.78 -5.04
N LEU A 85 17.51 0.09 -4.30
CA LEU A 85 18.02 0.82 -3.13
C LEU A 85 18.00 -0.01 -1.83
N LYS A 86 17.60 -1.28 -1.90
CA LYS A 86 17.53 -2.21 -0.75
C LYS A 86 16.71 -1.67 0.43
N THR A 87 15.59 -1.03 0.12
CA THR A 87 14.74 -0.39 1.10
C THR A 87 13.83 -1.41 1.79
N ASN A 88 13.66 -1.27 3.10
CA ASN A 88 12.67 -2.03 3.86
C ASN A 88 11.38 -1.21 4.04
N GLY A 89 10.23 -1.85 3.92
CA GLY A 89 8.97 -1.13 4.12
C GLY A 89 7.71 -1.93 3.81
N ILE A 90 6.59 -1.22 3.88
CA ILE A 90 5.26 -1.74 3.61
C ILE A 90 4.58 -0.80 2.61
N ILE A 91 3.96 -1.37 1.58
CA ILE A 91 3.14 -0.66 0.63
C ILE A 91 1.72 -1.24 0.72
N ALA A 92 0.77 -0.44 1.21
CA ALA A 92 -0.64 -0.78 1.15
C ALA A 92 -1.21 -0.32 -0.19
N THR A 93 -1.90 -1.20 -0.91
CA THR A 93 -2.49 -0.89 -2.21
C THR A 93 -3.65 -1.83 -2.54
N HIS A 94 -4.58 -1.35 -3.34
CA HIS A 94 -5.60 -2.18 -3.98
C HIS A 94 -5.26 -2.53 -5.45
N ASP A 95 -4.10 -2.10 -5.94
CA ASP A 95 -3.63 -2.45 -7.29
C ASP A 95 -3.01 -3.85 -7.30
N LEU A 96 -3.80 -4.81 -7.75
CA LEU A 96 -3.39 -6.22 -7.85
C LEU A 96 -2.18 -6.45 -8.76
N LEU A 97 -1.90 -5.53 -9.69
CA LEU A 97 -0.76 -5.66 -10.59
C LEU A 97 0.57 -5.40 -9.88
N LEU A 98 0.57 -4.56 -8.82
CA LEU A 98 1.75 -4.42 -7.99
C LEU A 98 2.11 -5.73 -7.28
N GLY A 99 1.13 -6.55 -6.96
CA GLY A 99 1.36 -7.87 -6.38
C GLY A 99 2.18 -8.81 -7.26
N LYS A 100 2.15 -8.62 -8.59
CA LYS A 100 2.96 -9.41 -9.54
C LYS A 100 4.46 -9.11 -9.46
N LEU A 101 4.87 -8.05 -8.76
CA LEU A 101 6.30 -7.76 -8.55
C LEU A 101 7.03 -8.87 -7.79
N ILE A 102 6.33 -9.72 -7.04
CA ILE A 102 6.92 -10.91 -6.40
C ILE A 102 7.54 -11.86 -7.42
N GLU A 103 7.04 -11.90 -8.66
CA GLU A 103 7.59 -12.73 -9.74
C GLU A 103 8.99 -12.26 -10.18
N TYR A 104 9.26 -10.94 -10.03
CA TYR A 104 10.55 -10.33 -10.36
C TYR A 104 11.51 -10.28 -9.18
N PHE A 105 10.97 -10.18 -7.96
CA PHE A 105 11.73 -10.05 -6.71
C PHE A 105 11.26 -11.06 -5.64
N PRO A 106 11.35 -12.39 -5.92
CA PRO A 106 10.72 -13.41 -5.07
C PRO A 106 11.36 -13.56 -3.68
N LYS A 107 12.57 -13.05 -3.49
CA LYS A 107 13.28 -13.10 -2.20
C LYS A 107 13.05 -11.85 -1.35
N GLU A 108 12.75 -10.73 -2.00
CA GLU A 108 12.67 -9.40 -1.41
C GLU A 108 11.23 -8.97 -1.15
N ILE A 109 10.28 -9.38 -2.01
CA ILE A 109 8.88 -8.99 -1.91
C ILE A 109 8.04 -10.14 -1.35
N ARG A 110 7.13 -9.80 -0.45
CA ARG A 110 6.07 -10.69 0.02
C ARG A 110 4.73 -9.99 -0.06
N ASN A 111 3.73 -10.71 -0.52
CA ASN A 111 2.36 -10.22 -0.58
C ASN A 111 1.56 -10.73 0.60
N TYR A 112 0.80 -9.83 1.20
CA TYR A 112 -0.17 -10.13 2.25
C TYR A 112 -1.47 -9.42 1.97
N CYS A 113 -2.56 -9.99 2.42
CA CYS A 113 -3.89 -9.39 2.27
C CYS A 113 -4.76 -9.58 3.52
N PHE A 114 -5.76 -8.70 3.63
CA PHE A 114 -6.90 -8.90 4.50
C PHE A 114 -8.10 -9.18 3.61
N GLU A 115 -8.68 -10.36 3.78
CA GLU A 115 -9.87 -10.76 3.02
C GLU A 115 -11.10 -10.78 3.91
N ALA A 116 -12.22 -10.45 3.30
CA ALA A 116 -13.51 -10.72 3.87
C ALA A 116 -14.02 -12.07 3.36
N ASP A 117 -14.61 -12.85 4.23
CA ASP A 117 -15.28 -14.09 3.89
C ASP A 117 -16.77 -13.83 3.69
N ILE A 118 -17.36 -14.40 2.64
CA ILE A 118 -18.81 -14.34 2.38
C ILE A 118 -19.43 -15.63 2.90
N THR A 119 -20.21 -15.53 3.97
CA THR A 119 -20.87 -16.67 4.60
C THR A 119 -22.34 -16.33 4.79
N ASN A 120 -23.25 -17.22 4.33
CA ASN A 120 -24.70 -17.02 4.43
C ASN A 120 -25.16 -15.66 3.87
N ASP A 121 -24.63 -15.24 2.73
CA ASP A 121 -24.93 -13.95 2.10
C ASP A 121 -24.57 -12.71 2.97
N GLU A 122 -23.66 -12.89 3.91
CA GLU A 122 -23.11 -11.82 4.75
C GLU A 122 -21.60 -11.72 4.59
N LEU A 123 -21.10 -10.48 4.58
CA LEU A 123 -19.67 -10.17 4.54
C LEU A 123 -19.12 -10.14 5.96
N THR A 124 -18.17 -11.02 6.26
CA THR A 124 -17.51 -11.08 7.56
C THR A 124 -16.02 -10.81 7.43
N PHE A 125 -15.45 -10.09 8.41
CA PHE A 125 -14.04 -9.73 8.42
C PHE A 125 -13.33 -10.42 9.59
N SER A 126 -12.36 -11.27 9.28
CA SER A 126 -11.54 -11.91 10.31
C SER A 126 -10.44 -10.99 10.86
N TYR A 127 -10.10 -9.91 10.17
CA TYR A 127 -8.97 -9.02 10.47
C TYR A 127 -7.64 -9.77 10.61
N LYS A 128 -7.51 -10.94 10.04
CA LYS A 128 -6.29 -11.73 10.04
C LYS A 128 -5.51 -11.50 8.75
N LEU A 129 -4.22 -11.23 8.91
CA LEU A 129 -3.30 -11.14 7.79
C LEU A 129 -3.10 -12.52 7.18
N ARG A 130 -3.30 -12.63 5.86
CA ARG A 130 -3.10 -13.86 5.07
C ARG A 130 -1.99 -13.61 4.06
N GLU A 131 -1.20 -14.62 3.75
CA GLU A 131 -0.21 -14.54 2.68
C GLU A 131 -0.90 -14.61 1.32
N GLY A 132 -0.43 -13.79 0.38
CA GLY A 132 -0.97 -13.73 -0.98
C GLY A 132 -1.66 -12.41 -1.32
N ILE A 133 -2.38 -12.42 -2.44
CA ILE A 133 -3.13 -11.29 -2.98
C ILE A 133 -4.62 -11.55 -2.77
N ALA A 134 -5.38 -10.54 -2.32
CA ALA A 134 -6.83 -10.65 -2.15
C ALA A 134 -7.52 -11.00 -3.47
N GLN A 135 -8.40 -12.01 -3.44
CA GLN A 135 -9.12 -12.51 -4.61
C GLN A 135 -10.60 -12.14 -4.62
N ASN A 136 -11.16 -11.79 -3.45
CA ASN A 136 -12.57 -11.54 -3.30
C ASN A 136 -12.98 -10.15 -3.76
N MET A 137 -13.96 -10.09 -4.67
CA MET A 137 -14.57 -8.85 -5.15
C MET A 137 -15.66 -8.35 -4.19
N ASN A 138 -15.28 -7.99 -2.98
CA ASN A 138 -16.21 -7.60 -1.91
C ASN A 138 -17.08 -6.38 -2.29
N ALA A 139 -16.55 -5.44 -3.07
CA ALA A 139 -17.30 -4.26 -3.52
C ALA A 139 -18.46 -4.65 -4.43
N CYS A 140 -18.24 -5.55 -5.39
CA CYS A 140 -19.29 -6.03 -6.30
C CYS A 140 -20.38 -6.78 -5.54
N PHE A 141 -20.00 -7.61 -4.55
CA PHE A 141 -20.94 -8.29 -3.68
C PHE A 141 -21.83 -7.30 -2.91
N LEU A 142 -21.22 -6.29 -2.28
CA LEU A 142 -21.97 -5.27 -1.54
C LEU A 142 -22.88 -4.44 -2.46
N MET A 143 -22.39 -4.05 -3.63
CA MET A 143 -23.19 -3.31 -4.62
C MET A 143 -24.40 -4.13 -5.06
N LYS A 144 -24.23 -5.43 -5.33
CA LYS A 144 -25.33 -6.35 -5.68
C LYS A 144 -26.33 -6.46 -4.52
N LYS A 145 -25.86 -6.64 -3.29
CA LYS A 145 -26.71 -6.72 -2.09
C LYS A 145 -27.50 -5.44 -1.84
N MET A 146 -26.92 -4.29 -2.18
CA MET A 146 -27.60 -2.97 -2.09
C MET A 146 -28.48 -2.65 -3.31
N GLY A 147 -28.61 -3.56 -4.28
CA GLY A 147 -29.41 -3.33 -5.49
C GLY A 147 -28.81 -2.29 -6.45
N LEU A 148 -27.52 -1.99 -6.35
CA LEU A 148 -26.83 -1.02 -7.21
C LEU A 148 -26.31 -1.63 -8.52
N ILE A 149 -26.24 -2.95 -8.61
CA ILE A 149 -25.95 -3.68 -9.84
C ILE A 149 -27.18 -4.44 -10.25
N ILE A 150 -27.71 -4.12 -11.42
CA ILE A 150 -28.79 -4.87 -12.06
C ILE A 150 -28.10 -6.01 -12.81
N ASN A 151 -28.57 -7.24 -12.58
CA ASN A 151 -27.97 -8.50 -13.05
C ASN A 151 -27.53 -8.46 -14.53
N ASP A 152 -26.35 -9.01 -14.79
CA ASP A 152 -25.94 -9.48 -16.11
C ASP A 152 -26.76 -10.72 -16.48
#